data_0200ffa28433bd3280b8fc1f9a77ab00
#
_entry.id   0200ffa28433bd3280b8fc1f9a77ab00
#
_cell.length_a   1.000
_cell.length_b   1.000
_cell.length_c   1.000
_cell.angle_alpha   90.00
_cell.angle_beta   90.00
_cell.angle_gamma   90.00
#
_symmetry.space_group_name_H-M   'P 1'
#
loop_
_entity.id
_entity.type
_entity.pdbx_description
1 polymer ?
#
loop_
_entity_poly.entity_id
_entity_poly.type
_entity_poly.pdbx_seq_one_letter_code
_entity_poly.pdbx_strand_id
1 'polypeptide(L)'
;MRSLFFRIFVFFWLMMAAIFSLFVLTSERPRTTEAHHIWRTMIGGALLLNGHTLATLYDGQGCSQVNGYAAQMARSTPVRIYLFDSQGHQLCGRSAPAGAASLAEAALQSPEVQFSPVSEERLAGLRAPLDNGRNYAVIAELPPRLAPPFRPWQAAQRLLIAFLVSGFACLLLARYLASPIGRLRGAAREIAGGNLKARAGSENARGGGEVAGLVRDFDYMAERLESLIEAQTRLVRDISHELRSPLARLSVALELARRGSTSQAAPALNRMQRESERLNELIERLLRLARLESSQPAVNTQVIDLADLVREAAADADFEAQSLGTRVEYRALENCRVQADPELLRSALDNVLRNAVHYNPKGKVVEVNLRCTQASPARAVLQVRDHGPGIPEAELQNIFRAFYRLDQSRERETGGTGLGLAIAERSVRLNLGEIRATNAAGGGLMIEIVLPRA
;
A
#
# COMPACT_ATOMS: atom_id res chain seq x y z
N MET A 1 4.03 -13.09 25.38
CA MET A 1 3.16 -12.60 24.29
C MET A 1 3.62 -13.25 22.99
N ARG A 2 2.83 -14.15 22.42
CA ARG A 2 3.18 -14.82 21.14
C ARG A 2 3.21 -13.75 20.04
N SER A 3 4.33 -13.60 19.36
CA SER A 3 4.51 -12.60 18.31
C SER A 3 3.45 -12.78 17.21
N LEU A 4 2.99 -11.68 16.59
CA LEU A 4 2.08 -11.72 15.43
C LEU A 4 2.59 -12.70 14.37
N PHE A 5 3.90 -12.71 14.15
CA PHE A 5 4.60 -13.66 13.31
C PHE A 5 4.22 -15.13 13.62
N PHE A 6 4.30 -15.54 14.89
CA PHE A 6 4.02 -16.92 15.29
C PHE A 6 2.57 -17.32 15.03
N ARG A 7 1.62 -16.39 15.26
CA ARG A 7 0.19 -16.64 14.99
C ARG A 7 -0.08 -16.81 13.51
N ILE A 8 0.47 -15.93 12.67
CA ILE A 8 0.32 -15.99 11.21
C ILE A 8 0.95 -17.28 10.68
N PHE A 9 2.18 -17.59 11.11
CA PHE A 9 2.89 -18.81 10.70
C PHE A 9 2.09 -20.07 11.05
N VAL A 10 1.66 -20.21 12.31
CA VAL A 10 0.92 -21.40 12.78
C VAL A 10 -0.41 -21.53 12.05
N PHE A 11 -1.16 -20.43 11.87
CA PHE A 11 -2.45 -20.44 11.17
C PHE A 11 -2.32 -20.92 9.73
N PHE A 12 -1.43 -20.31 8.95
CA PHE A 12 -1.23 -20.70 7.55
C PHE A 12 -0.68 -22.12 7.43
N TRP A 13 0.23 -22.51 8.30
CA TRP A 13 0.82 -23.84 8.28
C TRP A 13 -0.21 -24.92 8.60
N LEU A 14 -1.03 -24.74 9.64
CA LEU A 14 -2.14 -25.65 9.96
C LEU A 14 -3.18 -25.73 8.86
N MET A 15 -3.52 -24.60 8.24
CA MET A 15 -4.45 -24.56 7.10
C MET A 15 -3.89 -25.36 5.91
N MET A 16 -2.62 -25.16 5.57
CA MET A 16 -1.97 -25.92 4.48
C MET A 16 -1.87 -27.40 4.81
N ALA A 17 -1.56 -27.76 6.06
CA ALA A 17 -1.53 -29.14 6.51
C ALA A 17 -2.93 -29.80 6.42
N ALA A 18 -4.00 -29.08 6.79
CA ALA A 18 -5.37 -29.55 6.69
C ALA A 18 -5.80 -29.76 5.23
N ILE A 19 -5.53 -28.80 4.33
CA ILE A 19 -5.84 -28.90 2.90
C ILE A 19 -5.10 -30.10 2.29
N PHE A 20 -3.83 -30.26 2.62
CA PHE A 20 -3.03 -31.35 2.10
C PHE A 20 -3.49 -32.72 2.62
N SER A 21 -3.84 -32.82 3.92
CA SER A 21 -4.43 -34.03 4.50
C SER A 21 -5.74 -34.41 3.83
N LEU A 22 -6.62 -33.40 3.57
CA LEU A 22 -7.89 -33.62 2.87
C LEU A 22 -7.64 -34.09 1.42
N PHE A 23 -6.70 -33.48 0.72
CA PHE A 23 -6.31 -33.89 -0.64
C PHE A 23 -5.82 -35.34 -0.68
N VAL A 24 -4.97 -35.74 0.25
CA VAL A 24 -4.48 -37.13 0.32
C VAL A 24 -5.63 -38.09 0.63
N LEU A 25 -6.49 -37.78 1.61
CA LEU A 25 -7.66 -38.59 1.94
C LEU A 25 -8.65 -38.75 0.78
N THR A 26 -8.82 -37.69 -0.02
CA THR A 26 -9.72 -37.74 -1.18
C THR A 26 -9.07 -38.40 -2.41
N SER A 27 -7.75 -38.30 -2.56
CA SER A 27 -7.02 -38.94 -3.67
C SER A 27 -6.84 -40.44 -3.48
N GLU A 28 -6.87 -40.94 -2.24
CA GLU A 28 -6.77 -42.37 -1.93
C GLU A 28 -8.10 -43.13 -2.02
N ARG A 29 -9.23 -42.45 -2.28
CA ARG A 29 -10.48 -43.18 -2.60
C ARG A 29 -10.28 -43.90 -3.93
N PRO A 30 -10.37 -45.23 -3.88
CA PRO A 30 -9.85 -46.03 -4.97
C PRO A 30 -10.68 -45.85 -6.24
N ARG A 31 -10.03 -45.38 -7.29
CA ARG A 31 -10.43 -45.65 -8.68
C ARG A 31 -10.46 -47.16 -8.97
N THR A 32 -10.20 -47.99 -7.95
CA THR A 32 -10.08 -49.44 -8.00
C THR A 32 -11.41 -50.11 -8.34
N THR A 33 -12.55 -49.59 -7.86
CA THR A 33 -13.85 -50.28 -8.06
C THR A 33 -14.32 -50.16 -9.51
N GLU A 34 -14.20 -48.97 -10.09
CA GLU A 34 -14.67 -48.74 -11.48
C GLU A 34 -13.70 -49.33 -12.51
N ALA A 35 -12.39 -49.17 -12.30
CA ALA A 35 -11.38 -49.80 -13.12
C ALA A 35 -11.42 -51.32 -12.99
N HIS A 36 -11.74 -51.85 -11.84
CA HIS A 36 -11.91 -53.27 -11.59
C HIS A 36 -13.14 -53.81 -12.30
N HIS A 37 -14.26 -53.09 -12.31
CA HIS A 37 -15.47 -53.48 -13.03
C HIS A 37 -15.25 -53.47 -14.56
N ILE A 38 -14.65 -52.41 -15.08
CA ILE A 38 -14.32 -52.30 -16.50
C ILE A 38 -13.37 -53.45 -16.95
N TRP A 39 -12.34 -53.71 -16.14
CA TRP A 39 -11.40 -54.79 -16.40
C TRP A 39 -12.06 -56.16 -16.43
N ARG A 40 -12.96 -56.46 -15.45
CA ARG A 40 -13.75 -57.72 -15.43
C ARG A 40 -14.63 -57.86 -16.66
N THR A 41 -15.30 -56.79 -17.07
CA THR A 41 -16.17 -56.79 -18.24
C THR A 41 -15.37 -57.00 -19.54
N MET A 42 -14.20 -56.37 -19.68
CA MET A 42 -13.32 -56.55 -20.85
C MET A 42 -12.79 -57.99 -20.95
N ILE A 43 -12.37 -58.59 -19.83
CA ILE A 43 -11.91 -59.96 -19.78
C ILE A 43 -13.06 -60.92 -20.11
N GLY A 44 -14.25 -60.68 -19.60
CA GLY A 44 -15.45 -61.44 -19.91
C GLY A 44 -15.75 -61.49 -21.40
N GLY A 45 -15.75 -60.33 -22.07
CA GLY A 45 -15.95 -60.24 -23.52
C GLY A 45 -14.88 -60.98 -24.32
N ALA A 46 -13.60 -60.83 -23.91
CA ALA A 46 -12.49 -61.53 -24.56
C ALA A 46 -12.53 -63.04 -24.37
N LEU A 47 -12.90 -63.51 -23.17
CA LEU A 47 -13.08 -64.96 -22.89
C LEU A 47 -14.24 -65.56 -23.64
N LEU A 48 -15.37 -64.85 -23.75
CA LEU A 48 -16.54 -65.34 -24.52
C LEU A 48 -16.19 -65.59 -25.98
N LEU A 49 -15.53 -64.59 -26.62
CA LEU A 49 -15.14 -64.68 -28.05
C LEU A 49 -14.13 -65.82 -28.28
N ASN A 50 -13.09 -65.89 -27.50
CA ASN A 50 -12.04 -66.90 -27.63
C ASN A 50 -12.51 -68.29 -27.17
N GLY A 51 -13.39 -68.32 -26.16
CA GLY A 51 -14.00 -69.56 -25.65
C GLY A 51 -14.86 -70.24 -26.65
N HIS A 52 -15.74 -69.51 -27.31
CA HIS A 52 -16.56 -70.07 -28.41
C HIS A 52 -15.69 -70.61 -29.57
N THR A 53 -14.63 -69.84 -29.93
CA THR A 53 -13.69 -70.28 -31.00
C THR A 53 -12.97 -71.58 -30.60
N LEU A 54 -12.47 -71.69 -29.35
CA LEU A 54 -11.78 -72.88 -28.87
C LEU A 54 -12.71 -74.13 -28.86
N ALA A 55 -13.94 -73.94 -28.35
CA ALA A 55 -14.92 -74.99 -28.24
C ALA A 55 -15.32 -75.50 -29.65
N THR A 56 -15.50 -74.62 -30.65
CA THR A 56 -15.83 -74.94 -32.03
C THR A 56 -14.65 -75.66 -32.68
N LEU A 57 -13.42 -75.23 -32.47
CA LEU A 57 -12.22 -75.88 -33.01
C LEU A 57 -12.07 -77.32 -32.44
N TYR A 58 -12.38 -77.50 -31.16
CA TYR A 58 -12.33 -78.80 -30.54
C TYR A 58 -13.36 -79.73 -31.08
N ASP A 59 -14.59 -79.32 -31.23
CA ASP A 59 -15.71 -80.17 -31.75
C ASP A 59 -15.53 -80.56 -33.22
N GLY A 60 -14.87 -79.67 -34.04
CA GLY A 60 -14.64 -79.93 -35.45
C GLY A 60 -13.38 -80.74 -35.79
N GLN A 61 -12.28 -80.47 -35.13
CA GLN A 61 -10.96 -80.96 -35.48
C GLN A 61 -10.10 -81.51 -34.31
N GLY A 62 -10.64 -81.55 -33.13
CA GLY A 62 -9.99 -82.11 -31.94
C GLY A 62 -8.83 -81.24 -31.36
N CYS A 63 -8.03 -81.88 -30.52
CA CYS A 63 -6.97 -81.18 -29.72
C CYS A 63 -5.84 -80.57 -30.60
N SER A 64 -5.61 -80.99 -31.80
CA SER A 64 -4.53 -80.47 -32.61
C SER A 64 -4.69 -79.00 -32.95
N GLN A 65 -5.91 -78.57 -33.36
CA GLN A 65 -6.23 -77.21 -33.69
C GLN A 65 -6.33 -76.29 -32.41
N VAL A 66 -6.91 -76.87 -31.36
CA VAL A 66 -6.99 -76.15 -30.08
C VAL A 66 -5.59 -75.77 -29.53
N ASN A 67 -4.65 -76.73 -29.64
CA ASN A 67 -3.26 -76.51 -29.21
C ASN A 67 -2.56 -75.46 -30.08
N GLY A 68 -2.82 -75.48 -31.40
CA GLY A 68 -2.29 -74.46 -32.33
C GLY A 68 -2.77 -73.07 -32.02
N TYR A 69 -4.07 -72.93 -31.81
CA TYR A 69 -4.69 -71.66 -31.48
C TYR A 69 -4.24 -71.14 -30.09
N ALA A 70 -4.20 -71.98 -29.04
CA ALA A 70 -3.73 -71.63 -27.76
C ALA A 70 -2.25 -71.19 -27.73
N ALA A 71 -1.40 -71.86 -28.54
CA ALA A 71 -0.01 -71.54 -28.75
C ALA A 71 0.18 -70.22 -29.49
N GLN A 72 -0.65 -69.93 -30.52
CA GLN A 72 -0.64 -68.64 -31.21
C GLN A 72 -1.06 -67.49 -30.26
N MET A 73 -2.08 -67.71 -29.52
CA MET A 73 -2.57 -66.73 -28.55
C MET A 73 -1.54 -66.45 -27.46
N ALA A 74 -0.87 -67.43 -26.93
CA ALA A 74 0.20 -67.27 -25.94
C ALA A 74 1.45 -66.55 -26.49
N ARG A 75 1.61 -66.47 -27.84
CA ARG A 75 2.68 -65.66 -28.48
C ARG A 75 2.29 -64.21 -28.67
N SER A 76 1.01 -63.94 -28.90
CA SER A 76 0.50 -62.59 -29.17
C SER A 76 0.03 -61.87 -27.91
N THR A 77 -0.34 -62.58 -26.85
CA THR A 77 -0.84 -62.04 -25.60
C THR A 77 -0.20 -62.75 -24.40
N PRO A 78 0.02 -62.10 -23.26
CA PRO A 78 0.53 -62.74 -22.05
C PRO A 78 -0.54 -63.57 -21.32
N VAL A 79 -1.57 -64.05 -22.06
CA VAL A 79 -2.71 -64.80 -21.53
C VAL A 79 -2.58 -66.24 -22.04
N ARG A 80 -2.71 -67.22 -21.15
CA ARG A 80 -2.81 -68.63 -21.54
C ARG A 80 -4.22 -69.13 -21.33
N ILE A 81 -4.73 -69.94 -22.28
CA ILE A 81 -6.11 -70.39 -22.25
C ILE A 81 -6.11 -71.92 -22.18
N TYR A 82 -7.02 -72.47 -21.39
CA TYR A 82 -7.24 -73.91 -21.16
C TYR A 82 -8.71 -74.21 -21.40
N LEU A 83 -8.99 -75.35 -22.03
CA LEU A 83 -10.31 -75.86 -22.33
C LEU A 83 -10.65 -77.06 -21.44
N PHE A 84 -11.86 -77.04 -20.90
CA PHE A 84 -12.37 -78.11 -20.01
C PHE A 84 -13.73 -78.56 -20.50
N ASP A 85 -14.06 -79.88 -20.32
CA ASP A 85 -15.34 -80.47 -20.63
C ASP A 85 -16.42 -80.05 -19.61
N SER A 86 -17.65 -80.63 -19.85
CA SER A 86 -18.79 -80.41 -18.99
C SER A 86 -18.68 -81.10 -17.58
N GLN A 87 -17.63 -81.93 -17.40
CA GLN A 87 -17.33 -82.59 -16.11
C GLN A 87 -16.12 -81.93 -15.40
N GLY A 88 -15.57 -80.85 -15.94
CA GLY A 88 -14.40 -80.17 -15.36
C GLY A 88 -13.07 -80.87 -15.64
N HIS A 89 -12.99 -81.77 -16.60
CA HIS A 89 -11.72 -82.38 -17.01
C HIS A 89 -11.08 -81.56 -18.12
N GLN A 90 -9.79 -81.37 -18.04
CA GLN A 90 -9.03 -80.66 -19.05
C GLN A 90 -8.96 -81.55 -20.35
N LEU A 91 -9.35 -80.94 -21.51
CA LEU A 91 -9.44 -81.66 -22.77
C LEU A 91 -8.12 -81.62 -23.55
N CYS A 92 -7.43 -80.52 -23.59
CA CYS A 92 -6.27 -80.35 -24.45
C CYS A 92 -5.18 -79.49 -23.85
N GLY A 93 -3.94 -79.59 -24.35
CA GLY A 93 -2.86 -78.66 -24.04
C GLY A 93 -1.96 -79.03 -22.86
N ARG A 94 -1.26 -78.01 -22.36
CA ARG A 94 -0.42 -78.11 -21.15
C ARG A 94 -1.28 -78.28 -19.92
N SER A 95 -0.74 -78.94 -18.88
CA SER A 95 -1.40 -79.02 -17.62
C SER A 95 -1.80 -77.63 -17.10
N ALA A 96 -3.03 -77.44 -16.74
CA ALA A 96 -3.58 -76.21 -16.20
C ALA A 96 -3.02 -75.96 -14.77
N PRO A 97 -2.91 -74.68 -14.34
CA PRO A 97 -2.45 -74.35 -13.01
C PRO A 97 -3.41 -74.87 -11.93
N ALA A 98 -2.89 -74.98 -10.68
CA ALA A 98 -3.69 -75.39 -9.55
C ALA A 98 -4.91 -74.44 -9.36
N GLY A 99 -6.08 -75.06 -9.14
CA GLY A 99 -7.37 -74.31 -9.03
C GLY A 99 -8.12 -74.08 -10.36
N ALA A 100 -7.54 -74.44 -11.52
CA ALA A 100 -8.23 -74.27 -12.78
C ALA A 100 -9.43 -75.22 -12.95
N ALA A 101 -9.31 -76.47 -12.45
CA ALA A 101 -10.40 -77.45 -12.51
C ALA A 101 -11.61 -77.02 -11.64
N SER A 102 -11.39 -76.59 -10.40
CA SER A 102 -12.47 -76.11 -9.55
C SER A 102 -13.13 -74.83 -10.10
N LEU A 103 -12.33 -73.96 -10.76
CA LEU A 103 -12.86 -72.77 -11.47
C LEU A 103 -13.65 -73.16 -12.70
N ALA A 104 -13.28 -74.20 -13.41
CA ALA A 104 -14.04 -74.74 -14.56
C ALA A 104 -15.42 -75.27 -14.13
N GLU A 105 -15.51 -75.98 -13.04
CA GLU A 105 -16.78 -76.42 -12.49
C GLU A 105 -17.65 -75.22 -12.08
N ALA A 106 -17.08 -74.22 -11.40
CA ALA A 106 -17.81 -72.99 -11.04
C ALA A 106 -18.28 -72.19 -12.30
N ALA A 107 -17.47 -72.11 -13.31
CA ALA A 107 -17.78 -71.44 -14.60
C ALA A 107 -18.90 -72.15 -15.36
N LEU A 108 -18.99 -73.47 -15.31
CA LEU A 108 -20.07 -74.25 -15.93
C LEU A 108 -21.42 -73.98 -15.33
N GLN A 109 -21.46 -73.60 -14.03
CA GLN A 109 -22.67 -73.33 -13.27
C GLN A 109 -23.17 -71.87 -13.39
N SER A 110 -22.33 -70.98 -13.91
CA SER A 110 -22.65 -69.53 -13.99
C SER A 110 -22.49 -69.02 -15.40
N PRO A 111 -23.40 -68.15 -15.90
CA PRO A 111 -23.23 -67.48 -17.19
C PRO A 111 -22.22 -66.32 -17.11
N GLU A 112 -21.86 -65.92 -15.89
CA GLU A 112 -20.91 -64.80 -15.69
C GLU A 112 -19.49 -65.30 -15.48
N VAL A 113 -18.51 -64.42 -15.78
CA VAL A 113 -17.08 -64.73 -15.60
C VAL A 113 -16.79 -64.96 -14.13
N GLN A 114 -16.27 -66.11 -13.81
CA GLN A 114 -15.84 -66.53 -12.48
C GLN A 114 -14.32 -66.27 -12.33
N PHE A 115 -13.91 -65.76 -11.21
CA PHE A 115 -12.49 -65.51 -10.88
C PHE A 115 -12.09 -66.39 -9.69
N SER A 116 -10.90 -66.99 -9.76
CA SER A 116 -10.40 -67.84 -8.68
C SER A 116 -9.99 -66.99 -7.46
N PRO A 117 -10.62 -67.21 -6.25
CA PRO A 117 -10.21 -66.54 -5.06
C PRO A 117 -8.81 -67.00 -4.53
N VAL A 118 -8.35 -68.17 -4.92
CA VAL A 118 -7.11 -68.79 -4.44
C VAL A 118 -5.88 -68.26 -5.15
N SER A 119 -6.02 -67.75 -6.38
CA SER A 119 -4.89 -67.29 -7.22
C SER A 119 -4.82 -65.77 -7.43
N GLU A 120 -5.25 -64.98 -6.43
CA GLU A 120 -5.28 -63.51 -6.55
C GLU A 120 -5.92 -62.99 -7.85
N GLU A 121 -7.00 -63.63 -8.27
CA GLU A 121 -7.72 -63.34 -9.55
C GLU A 121 -6.84 -63.54 -10.81
N ARG A 122 -5.82 -64.37 -10.76
CA ARG A 122 -4.98 -64.71 -11.91
C ARG A 122 -5.63 -65.72 -12.83
N LEU A 123 -6.69 -66.38 -12.41
CA LEU A 123 -7.49 -67.30 -13.23
C LEU A 123 -8.91 -66.72 -13.39
N ALA A 124 -9.36 -66.65 -14.64
CA ALA A 124 -10.73 -66.27 -14.98
C ALA A 124 -11.36 -67.39 -15.82
N GLY A 125 -12.55 -67.80 -15.45
CA GLY A 125 -13.28 -68.87 -16.10
C GLY A 125 -14.63 -68.39 -16.65
N LEU A 126 -14.99 -68.88 -17.82
CA LEU A 126 -16.31 -68.61 -18.42
C LEU A 126 -16.82 -69.84 -19.13
N ARG A 127 -18.15 -70.05 -19.06
CA ARG A 127 -18.86 -71.09 -19.82
C ARG A 127 -18.94 -70.70 -21.32
N ALA A 128 -18.55 -71.58 -22.21
CA ALA A 128 -18.64 -71.44 -23.66
C ALA A 128 -19.67 -72.46 -24.21
N PRO A 129 -20.95 -72.06 -24.35
CA PRO A 129 -21.93 -72.91 -24.96
C PRO A 129 -21.74 -73.02 -26.49
N LEU A 130 -21.94 -74.23 -27.03
CA LEU A 130 -21.96 -74.49 -28.51
C LEU A 130 -23.42 -74.68 -28.96
N ASP A 131 -23.68 -74.44 -30.24
CA ASP A 131 -24.99 -74.59 -30.90
C ASP A 131 -25.52 -76.01 -30.86
N ASN A 132 -24.66 -77.02 -30.69
CA ASN A 132 -25.01 -78.40 -30.53
C ASN A 132 -25.44 -78.83 -29.13
N GLY A 133 -25.58 -77.87 -28.20
CA GLY A 133 -26.01 -78.12 -26.85
C GLY A 133 -24.88 -78.56 -25.88
N ARG A 134 -23.65 -78.72 -26.33
CA ARG A 134 -22.52 -79.01 -25.46
C ARG A 134 -22.00 -77.77 -24.81
N ASN A 135 -21.61 -77.90 -23.53
CA ASN A 135 -21.05 -76.76 -22.73
C ASN A 135 -19.58 -77.09 -22.41
N TYR A 136 -18.73 -76.09 -22.62
CA TYR A 136 -17.33 -76.18 -22.27
C TYR A 136 -17.02 -75.04 -21.27
N ALA A 137 -15.98 -75.26 -20.47
CA ALA A 137 -15.44 -74.15 -19.66
C ALA A 137 -14.09 -73.74 -20.21
N VAL A 138 -13.90 -72.43 -20.38
CA VAL A 138 -12.65 -71.85 -20.81
C VAL A 138 -12.04 -71.06 -19.65
N ILE A 139 -10.81 -71.47 -19.29
CA ILE A 139 -10.08 -70.84 -18.21
C ILE A 139 -8.90 -70.08 -18.82
N ALA A 140 -8.78 -68.80 -18.48
CA ALA A 140 -7.62 -67.97 -18.83
C ALA A 140 -6.73 -67.74 -17.64
N GLU A 141 -5.46 -67.93 -17.79
CA GLU A 141 -4.41 -67.48 -16.88
C GLU A 141 -3.96 -66.07 -17.29
N LEU A 142 -4.25 -65.13 -16.42
CA LEU A 142 -3.99 -63.69 -16.65
C LEU A 142 -2.59 -63.33 -16.12
N PRO A 143 -1.91 -62.39 -16.72
CA PRO A 143 -0.65 -61.85 -16.21
C PRO A 143 -0.84 -61.25 -14.83
N PRO A 144 0.21 -61.22 -13.98
CA PRO A 144 0.16 -60.55 -12.70
C PRO A 144 -0.21 -59.08 -12.92
N ARG A 145 -1.16 -58.55 -12.15
CA ARG A 145 -1.58 -57.14 -12.24
C ARG A 145 -0.36 -56.23 -12.20
N LEU A 146 -0.19 -55.40 -13.22
CA LEU A 146 0.87 -54.40 -13.30
C LEU A 146 0.56 -53.15 -12.42
N ALA A 147 -0.33 -53.27 -11.42
CA ALA A 147 -0.48 -52.22 -10.46
C ALA A 147 0.80 -52.13 -9.63
N PRO A 148 1.52 -51.02 -9.64
CA PRO A 148 2.72 -50.89 -8.83
C PRO A 148 2.34 -51.16 -7.36
N PRO A 149 3.10 -51.93 -6.64
CA PRO A 149 2.79 -52.27 -5.25
C PRO A 149 2.69 -50.94 -4.49
N PHE A 150 1.54 -50.74 -3.77
CA PHE A 150 1.38 -49.61 -2.85
C PHE A 150 2.52 -49.68 -1.80
N ARG A 151 3.49 -48.75 -1.93
CA ARG A 151 4.62 -48.65 -1.01
C ARG A 151 4.31 -47.55 0.01
N PRO A 152 3.79 -47.86 1.19
CA PRO A 152 3.34 -46.87 2.18
C PRO A 152 4.44 -45.88 2.56
N TRP A 153 5.70 -46.32 2.52
CA TRP A 153 6.84 -45.46 2.82
C TRP A 153 7.06 -44.37 1.77
N GLN A 154 6.74 -44.60 0.48
CA GLN A 154 6.81 -43.56 -0.59
C GLN A 154 5.72 -42.51 -0.41
N ALA A 155 4.53 -42.90 0.00
CA ALA A 155 3.46 -41.99 0.36
C ALA A 155 3.86 -41.12 1.58
N ALA A 156 4.40 -41.75 2.63
CA ALA A 156 4.90 -41.04 3.81
C ALA A 156 6.05 -40.08 3.48
N GLN A 157 6.96 -40.44 2.61
CA GLN A 157 8.06 -39.58 2.16
C GLN A 157 7.55 -38.36 1.39
N ARG A 158 6.59 -38.52 0.49
CA ARG A 158 5.96 -37.41 -0.25
C ARG A 158 5.22 -36.47 0.69
N LEU A 159 4.50 -37.03 1.68
CA LEU A 159 3.82 -36.25 2.71
C LEU A 159 4.81 -35.42 3.54
N LEU A 160 5.93 -36.01 3.96
CA LEU A 160 6.96 -35.32 4.72
C LEU A 160 7.58 -34.17 3.91
N ILE A 161 7.92 -34.40 2.64
CA ILE A 161 8.48 -33.35 1.77
C ILE A 161 7.48 -32.21 1.60
N ALA A 162 6.21 -32.50 1.31
CA ALA A 162 5.18 -31.47 1.15
C ALA A 162 4.97 -30.67 2.44
N PHE A 163 5.01 -31.32 3.60
CA PHE A 163 4.91 -30.67 4.91
C PHE A 163 6.08 -29.73 5.19
N LEU A 164 7.31 -30.15 4.86
CA LEU A 164 8.50 -29.31 5.02
C LEU A 164 8.50 -28.11 4.07
N VAL A 165 8.14 -28.33 2.79
CA VAL A 165 8.06 -27.26 1.80
C VAL A 165 6.97 -26.24 2.17
N SER A 166 5.80 -26.72 2.59
CA SER A 166 4.72 -25.86 3.07
C SER A 166 5.14 -25.07 4.31
N GLY A 167 5.79 -25.70 5.28
CA GLY A 167 6.29 -25.02 6.48
C GLY A 167 7.32 -23.94 6.16
N PHE A 168 8.22 -24.20 5.22
CA PHE A 168 9.22 -23.23 4.77
C PHE A 168 8.56 -22.04 4.04
N ALA A 169 7.61 -22.31 3.13
CA ALA A 169 6.86 -21.26 2.43
C ALA A 169 6.06 -20.38 3.42
N CYS A 170 5.38 -21.00 4.39
CA CYS A 170 4.66 -20.26 5.43
C CYS A 170 5.60 -19.42 6.32
N LEU A 171 6.80 -19.92 6.61
CA LEU A 171 7.82 -19.17 7.36
C LEU A 171 8.26 -17.91 6.60
N LEU A 172 8.55 -18.05 5.29
CA LEU A 172 8.93 -16.92 4.44
C LEU A 172 7.81 -15.88 4.36
N LEU A 173 6.57 -16.33 4.13
CA LEU A 173 5.41 -15.44 4.03
C LEU A 173 5.16 -14.71 5.35
N ALA A 174 5.23 -15.43 6.48
CA ALA A 174 5.06 -14.84 7.80
C ALA A 174 6.13 -13.78 8.10
N ARG A 175 7.38 -14.01 7.72
CA ARG A 175 8.46 -13.02 7.86
C ARG A 175 8.24 -11.83 6.94
N TYR A 176 7.81 -12.06 5.71
CA TYR A 176 7.52 -11.01 4.73
C TYR A 176 6.43 -10.06 5.21
N LEU A 177 5.35 -10.57 5.80
CA LEU A 177 4.22 -9.76 6.28
C LEU A 177 4.45 -9.19 7.70
N ALA A 178 4.96 -9.98 8.63
CA ALA A 178 5.06 -9.58 10.03
C ALA A 178 6.22 -8.62 10.32
N SER A 179 7.32 -8.71 9.57
CA SER A 179 8.51 -7.87 9.81
C SER A 179 8.23 -6.37 9.58
N PRO A 180 7.64 -5.93 8.45
CA PRO A 180 7.29 -4.52 8.25
C PRO A 180 6.29 -4.00 9.28
N ILE A 181 5.25 -4.78 9.60
CA ILE A 181 4.24 -4.41 10.60
C ILE A 181 4.89 -4.24 11.99
N GLY A 182 5.84 -5.12 12.31
CA GLY A 182 6.61 -4.99 13.56
C GLY A 182 7.42 -3.70 13.63
N ARG A 183 8.05 -3.29 12.54
CA ARG A 183 8.81 -2.03 12.43
C ARG A 183 7.90 -0.82 12.51
N LEU A 184 6.76 -0.82 11.79
CA LEU A 184 5.75 0.24 11.90
C LEU A 184 5.27 0.44 13.33
N ARG A 185 4.96 -0.66 14.03
CA ARG A 185 4.55 -0.62 15.44
C ARG A 185 5.65 -0.10 16.36
N GLY A 186 6.91 -0.46 16.09
CA GLY A 186 8.07 0.04 16.82
C GLY A 186 8.22 1.54 16.65
N ALA A 187 8.29 2.00 15.40
CA ALA A 187 8.41 3.43 15.06
C ALA A 187 7.24 4.26 15.63
N ALA A 188 6.00 3.77 15.50
CA ALA A 188 4.84 4.45 16.07
C ALA A 188 4.93 4.61 17.60
N ARG A 189 5.46 3.62 18.32
CA ARG A 189 5.67 3.70 19.78
C ARG A 189 6.80 4.66 20.15
N GLU A 190 7.85 4.69 19.37
CA GLU A 190 8.95 5.64 19.60
C GLU A 190 8.49 7.08 19.36
N ILE A 191 7.72 7.34 18.30
CA ILE A 191 7.12 8.66 18.02
C ILE A 191 6.20 9.06 19.17
N ALA A 192 5.32 8.16 19.63
CA ALA A 192 4.44 8.41 20.77
C ALA A 192 5.21 8.63 22.08
N GLY A 193 6.40 8.07 22.21
CA GLY A 193 7.34 8.31 23.33
C GLY A 193 8.16 9.59 23.21
N GLY A 194 7.97 10.37 22.12
CA GLY A 194 8.67 11.66 21.90
C GLY A 194 9.87 11.58 20.95
N ASN A 195 10.26 10.39 20.46
CA ASN A 195 11.30 10.26 19.44
C ASN A 195 10.70 10.48 18.05
N LEU A 196 10.55 11.75 17.66
CA LEU A 196 9.95 12.13 16.37
C LEU A 196 10.80 11.72 15.15
N LYS A 197 12.08 11.38 15.34
CA LYS A 197 12.99 10.93 14.27
C LYS A 197 12.85 9.46 13.93
N ALA A 198 12.05 8.70 14.70
CA ALA A 198 11.82 7.29 14.41
C ALA A 198 11.11 7.09 13.07
N ARG A 199 11.61 6.12 12.29
CA ARG A 199 11.07 5.76 10.98
C ARG A 199 10.90 4.24 10.89
N ALA A 200 9.95 3.80 10.09
CA ALA A 200 9.74 2.37 9.84
C ALA A 200 10.75 1.81 8.80
N GLY A 201 11.50 2.65 8.12
CA GLY A 201 12.60 2.27 7.23
C GLY A 201 12.13 2.00 5.79
N SER A 202 11.53 3.00 5.14
CA SER A 202 11.07 2.94 3.76
C SER A 202 12.20 2.69 2.75
N GLU A 203 13.43 3.13 3.05
CA GLU A 203 14.61 2.91 2.20
C GLU A 203 14.95 1.42 2.01
N ASN A 204 14.64 0.58 3.00
CA ASN A 204 14.83 -0.86 2.96
C ASN A 204 13.60 -1.63 2.44
N ALA A 205 12.53 -0.96 2.11
CA ALA A 205 11.31 -1.55 1.54
C ALA A 205 11.49 -1.81 0.03
N ARG A 206 12.49 -2.64 -0.32
CA ARG A 206 12.74 -3.11 -1.69
C ARG A 206 11.66 -4.08 -2.15
N GLY A 207 10.45 -3.57 -2.40
CA GLY A 207 9.35 -4.38 -2.92
C GLY A 207 8.17 -3.50 -3.29
N GLY A 208 7.70 -3.60 -4.54
CA GLY A 208 6.55 -2.86 -5.05
C GLY A 208 5.21 -3.46 -4.58
N GLY A 209 5.02 -3.69 -3.30
CA GLY A 209 3.77 -4.23 -2.73
C GLY A 209 3.05 -3.22 -1.84
N GLU A 210 1.78 -3.47 -1.53
CA GLU A 210 0.93 -2.63 -0.67
C GLU A 210 1.56 -2.36 0.71
N VAL A 211 2.25 -3.36 1.27
CA VAL A 211 2.95 -3.21 2.57
C VAL A 211 4.11 -2.22 2.48
N ALA A 212 4.84 -2.20 1.37
CA ALA A 212 5.91 -1.23 1.15
C ALA A 212 5.33 0.18 0.93
N GLY A 213 4.15 0.29 0.30
CA GLY A 213 3.37 1.53 0.23
C GLY A 213 3.03 2.07 1.62
N LEU A 214 2.45 1.23 2.47
CA LEU A 214 2.09 1.60 3.85
C LEU A 214 3.29 2.08 4.68
N VAL A 215 4.47 1.48 4.51
CA VAL A 215 5.70 1.94 5.20
C VAL A 215 6.10 3.32 4.72
N ARG A 216 6.02 3.60 3.41
CA ARG A 216 6.33 4.93 2.86
C ARG A 216 5.36 6.00 3.36
N ASP A 217 4.06 5.70 3.33
CA ASP A 217 3.02 6.62 3.79
C ASP A 217 3.19 6.94 5.29
N PHE A 218 3.56 5.93 6.08
CA PHE A 218 3.86 6.12 7.50
C PHE A 218 5.09 7.02 7.71
N ASP A 219 6.19 6.76 7.00
CA ASP A 219 7.42 7.57 7.12
C ASP A 219 7.18 9.00 6.66
N TYR A 220 6.39 9.23 5.59
CA TYR A 220 5.95 10.56 5.17
C TYR A 220 5.10 11.27 6.24
N MET A 221 4.14 10.55 6.84
CA MET A 221 3.34 11.08 7.96
C MET A 221 4.23 11.45 9.16
N ALA A 222 5.21 10.60 9.50
CA ALA A 222 6.16 10.84 10.58
C ALA A 222 7.03 12.08 10.34
N GLU A 223 7.53 12.26 9.11
CA GLU A 223 8.28 13.44 8.70
C GLU A 223 7.44 14.71 8.80
N ARG A 224 6.19 14.63 8.35
CA ARG A 224 5.26 15.76 8.45
C ARG A 224 4.97 16.13 9.89
N LEU A 225 4.77 15.14 10.77
CA LEU A 225 4.55 15.35 12.19
C LEU A 225 5.77 15.99 12.88
N GLU A 226 6.98 15.48 12.58
CA GLU A 226 8.23 16.05 13.10
C GLU A 226 8.36 17.53 12.71
N SER A 227 8.17 17.84 11.42
CA SER A 227 8.26 19.21 10.90
C SER A 227 7.25 20.16 11.57
N LEU A 228 6.02 19.70 11.83
CA LEU A 228 4.98 20.48 12.51
C LEU A 228 5.33 20.74 13.96
N ILE A 229 5.79 19.74 14.71
CA ILE A 229 6.16 19.88 16.13
C ILE A 229 7.40 20.78 16.27
N GLU A 230 8.38 20.65 15.39
CA GLU A 230 9.54 21.53 15.38
C GLU A 230 9.17 22.99 15.08
N ALA A 231 8.26 23.20 14.10
CA ALA A 231 7.77 24.54 13.80
C ALA A 231 7.02 25.14 15.00
N GLN A 232 6.15 24.37 15.65
CA GLN A 232 5.43 24.79 16.85
C GLN A 232 6.38 25.11 18.00
N THR A 233 7.39 24.28 18.24
CA THR A 233 8.37 24.49 19.31
C THR A 233 9.19 25.75 19.07
N ARG A 234 9.59 26.01 17.83
CA ARG A 234 10.28 27.25 17.44
C ARG A 234 9.37 28.46 17.69
N LEU A 235 8.11 28.40 17.21
CA LEU A 235 7.15 29.46 17.40
C LEU A 235 6.97 29.85 18.91
N VAL A 236 6.77 28.86 19.78
CA VAL A 236 6.64 29.10 21.23
C VAL A 236 7.90 29.74 21.83
N ARG A 237 9.08 29.29 21.38
CA ARG A 237 10.36 29.88 21.82
C ARG A 237 10.48 31.33 21.38
N ASP A 238 10.17 31.63 20.13
CA ASP A 238 10.27 32.96 19.55
C ASP A 238 9.27 33.93 20.21
N ILE A 239 8.03 33.48 20.44
CA ILE A 239 7.04 34.21 21.25
C ILE A 239 7.60 34.58 22.63
N SER A 240 8.19 33.59 23.32
CA SER A 240 8.73 33.80 24.67
C SER A 240 9.86 34.85 24.67
N HIS A 241 10.71 34.86 23.65
CA HIS A 241 11.78 35.82 23.48
C HIS A 241 11.23 37.23 23.17
N GLU A 242 10.28 37.34 22.25
CA GLU A 242 9.70 38.62 21.83
C GLU A 242 8.81 39.25 22.92
N LEU A 243 8.17 38.46 23.79
CA LEU A 243 7.43 38.96 24.93
C LEU A 243 8.34 39.42 26.09
N ARG A 244 9.46 38.70 26.34
CA ARG A 244 10.37 39.01 27.45
C ARG A 244 10.98 40.40 27.34
N SER A 245 11.35 40.84 26.14
CA SER A 245 12.01 42.11 25.88
C SER A 245 11.13 43.34 26.26
N PRO A 246 9.90 43.49 25.76
CA PRO A 246 9.02 44.60 26.14
C PRO A 246 8.61 44.53 27.63
N LEU A 247 8.39 43.33 28.18
CA LEU A 247 8.11 43.18 29.65
C LEU A 247 9.27 43.66 30.49
N ALA A 248 10.51 43.38 30.14
CA ALA A 248 11.68 43.89 30.84
C ALA A 248 11.75 45.41 30.75
N ARG A 249 11.52 46.02 29.58
CA ARG A 249 11.47 47.48 29.42
C ARG A 249 10.35 48.12 30.21
N LEU A 250 9.19 47.49 30.28
CA LEU A 250 8.03 47.90 31.08
C LEU A 250 8.36 47.89 32.58
N SER A 251 9.02 46.82 33.03
CA SER A 251 9.48 46.71 34.45
C SER A 251 10.48 47.79 34.81
N VAL A 252 11.46 48.09 33.93
CA VAL A 252 12.41 49.18 34.16
C VAL A 252 11.72 50.55 34.17
N ALA A 253 10.79 50.79 33.24
CA ALA A 253 10.03 52.04 33.20
C ALA A 253 9.16 52.22 34.47
N LEU A 254 8.56 51.15 34.97
CA LEU A 254 7.81 51.15 36.23
C LEU A 254 8.71 51.50 37.43
N GLU A 255 9.89 50.90 37.50
CA GLU A 255 10.83 51.17 38.60
C GLU A 255 11.35 52.61 38.55
N LEU A 256 11.60 53.15 37.34
CA LEU A 256 11.95 54.55 37.17
C LEU A 256 10.82 55.48 37.56
N ALA A 257 9.56 55.16 37.23
CA ALA A 257 8.39 55.91 37.65
C ALA A 257 8.20 55.91 39.18
N ARG A 258 8.52 54.81 39.86
CA ARG A 258 8.42 54.66 41.34
C ARG A 258 9.51 55.41 42.10
N ARG A 259 10.72 55.50 41.54
CA ARG A 259 11.89 56.14 42.22
C ARG A 259 12.11 57.57 41.79
N GLY A 260 11.52 58.03 40.69
CA GLY A 260 11.76 59.30 40.07
C GLY A 260 11.02 60.46 40.80
N SER A 261 11.58 61.65 40.70
CA SER A 261 10.89 62.92 41.03
C SER A 261 9.73 63.14 40.07
N THR A 262 8.79 64.02 40.41
CA THR A 262 7.57 64.27 39.58
C THR A 262 7.89 64.60 38.10
N SER A 263 9.05 65.17 37.81
CA SER A 263 9.51 65.52 36.47
C SER A 263 9.93 64.25 35.60
N GLN A 264 10.32 63.12 36.22
CA GLN A 264 10.73 61.89 35.56
C GLN A 264 9.62 60.90 35.47
N ALA A 265 8.54 61.04 36.24
CA ALA A 265 7.41 60.09 36.19
C ALA A 265 6.64 60.13 34.86
N ALA A 266 6.37 61.30 34.29
CA ALA A 266 5.63 61.42 33.05
C ALA A 266 6.33 60.75 31.81
N PRO A 267 7.64 60.93 31.57
CA PRO A 267 8.35 60.19 30.55
C PRO A 267 8.34 58.68 30.73
N ALA A 268 8.45 58.19 31.98
CA ALA A 268 8.40 56.81 32.33
C ALA A 268 7.01 56.17 32.05
N LEU A 269 5.94 56.87 32.43
CA LEU A 269 4.55 56.46 32.13
C LEU A 269 4.28 56.40 30.60
N ASN A 270 4.72 57.41 29.86
CA ASN A 270 4.61 57.41 28.39
C ASN A 270 5.36 56.23 27.74
N ARG A 271 6.50 55.85 28.32
CA ARG A 271 7.24 54.65 27.85
C ARG A 271 6.50 53.38 28.20
N MET A 272 5.93 53.27 29.40
CA MET A 272 5.09 52.12 29.77
C MET A 272 3.88 51.96 28.83
N GLN A 273 3.20 53.07 28.53
CA GLN A 273 2.08 53.04 27.64
C GLN A 273 2.48 52.53 26.26
N ARG A 274 3.54 53.04 25.66
CA ARG A 274 4.05 52.57 24.36
C ARG A 274 4.43 51.11 24.36
N GLU A 275 5.07 50.58 25.41
CA GLU A 275 5.41 49.18 25.49
C GLU A 275 4.16 48.29 25.68
N SER A 276 3.14 48.76 26.39
CA SER A 276 1.84 48.09 26.54
C SER A 276 1.10 48.01 25.19
N GLU A 277 1.07 49.11 24.43
CA GLU A 277 0.47 49.15 23.10
C GLU A 277 1.18 48.17 22.14
N ARG A 278 2.53 48.12 22.16
CA ARG A 278 3.32 47.16 21.37
C ARG A 278 3.04 45.70 21.75
N LEU A 279 2.87 45.43 23.05
CA LEU A 279 2.51 44.07 23.51
C LEU A 279 1.11 43.66 22.98
N ASN A 280 0.13 44.55 23.08
CA ASN A 280 -1.21 44.27 22.56
C ASN A 280 -1.19 44.02 21.05
N GLU A 281 -0.48 44.85 20.30
CA GLU A 281 -0.34 44.62 18.84
C GLU A 281 0.34 43.27 18.53
N LEU A 282 1.38 42.90 19.26
CA LEU A 282 2.02 41.60 19.11
C LEU A 282 1.05 40.44 19.39
N ILE A 283 0.28 40.54 20.49
CA ILE A 283 -0.71 39.53 20.88
C ILE A 283 -1.79 39.41 19.78
N GLU A 284 -2.30 40.49 19.25
CA GLU A 284 -3.31 40.46 18.15
C GLU A 284 -2.77 39.80 16.88
N ARG A 285 -1.53 40.12 16.50
CA ARG A 285 -0.86 39.48 15.34
C ARG A 285 -0.64 38.00 15.55
N LEU A 286 -0.28 37.57 16.76
CA LEU A 286 -0.13 36.17 17.14
C LEU A 286 -1.46 35.41 17.09
N LEU A 287 -2.52 36.00 17.66
CA LEU A 287 -3.86 35.42 17.58
C LEU A 287 -4.36 35.30 16.16
N ARG A 288 -4.07 36.31 15.31
CA ARG A 288 -4.37 36.23 13.87
C ARG A 288 -3.62 35.10 13.19
N LEU A 289 -2.31 34.98 13.40
CA LEU A 289 -1.51 33.89 12.84
C LEU A 289 -2.01 32.52 13.31
N ALA A 290 -2.29 32.36 14.60
CA ALA A 290 -2.80 31.11 15.16
C ALA A 290 -4.16 30.70 14.56
N ARG A 291 -5.06 31.66 14.29
CA ARG A 291 -6.33 31.40 13.60
C ARG A 291 -6.12 30.94 12.15
N LEU A 292 -5.17 31.55 11.44
CA LEU A 292 -4.82 31.18 10.07
C LEU A 292 -4.14 29.81 9.99
N GLU A 293 -3.45 29.37 11.03
CA GLU A 293 -2.78 28.06 11.14
C GLU A 293 -3.70 26.94 11.64
N SER A 294 -4.92 27.26 12.08
CA SER A 294 -5.88 26.24 12.53
C SER A 294 -6.21 25.25 11.39
N SER A 295 -6.57 24.03 11.77
CA SER A 295 -6.81 22.94 10.81
C SER A 295 -7.99 23.19 9.86
N GLN A 296 -8.92 24.09 10.22
CA GLN A 296 -10.07 24.50 9.41
C GLN A 296 -10.34 25.99 9.61
N PRO A 297 -9.54 26.89 9.04
CA PRO A 297 -9.85 28.31 9.08
C PRO A 297 -11.13 28.55 8.29
N ALA A 298 -12.05 29.33 8.87
CA ALA A 298 -13.22 29.77 8.15
C ALA A 298 -12.77 30.75 7.05
N VAL A 299 -12.90 30.36 5.79
CA VAL A 299 -12.57 31.19 4.62
C VAL A 299 -13.88 31.52 3.92
N ASN A 300 -14.23 32.81 3.90
CA ASN A 300 -15.45 33.31 3.24
C ASN A 300 -15.11 33.78 1.84
N THR A 301 -15.02 32.85 0.89
CA THR A 301 -14.66 33.15 -0.49
C THR A 301 -15.80 33.78 -1.25
N GLN A 302 -15.52 34.89 -1.93
CA GLN A 302 -16.42 35.57 -2.86
C GLN A 302 -15.67 36.07 -4.10
N VAL A 303 -16.39 36.33 -5.16
CA VAL A 303 -15.79 36.91 -6.37
C VAL A 303 -15.61 38.40 -6.17
N ILE A 304 -14.37 38.86 -6.16
CA ILE A 304 -13.99 40.27 -5.98
C ILE A 304 -13.17 40.78 -7.16
N ASP A 305 -13.19 42.07 -7.40
CA ASP A 305 -12.20 42.71 -8.26
C ASP A 305 -10.95 43.03 -7.43
N LEU A 306 -9.86 42.34 -7.75
CA LEU A 306 -8.60 42.51 -7.03
C LEU A 306 -8.04 43.95 -7.19
N ALA A 307 -8.32 44.61 -8.32
CA ALA A 307 -7.85 45.98 -8.55
C ALA A 307 -8.42 46.97 -7.55
N ASP A 308 -9.71 46.81 -7.17
CA ASP A 308 -10.33 47.68 -6.18
C ASP A 308 -9.72 47.50 -4.81
N LEU A 309 -9.52 46.26 -4.40
CA LEU A 309 -8.89 45.94 -3.12
C LEU A 309 -7.44 46.43 -3.04
N VAL A 310 -6.68 46.30 -4.14
CA VAL A 310 -5.30 46.81 -4.23
C VAL A 310 -5.28 48.33 -4.18
N ARG A 311 -6.23 48.99 -4.83
CA ARG A 311 -6.33 50.46 -4.85
C ARG A 311 -6.60 51.02 -3.44
N GLU A 312 -7.52 50.40 -2.70
CA GLU A 312 -7.79 50.77 -1.31
C GLU A 312 -6.59 50.55 -0.41
N ALA A 313 -5.96 49.35 -0.47
CA ALA A 313 -4.81 49.05 0.35
C ALA A 313 -3.59 49.95 0.04
N ALA A 314 -3.37 50.26 -1.24
CA ALA A 314 -2.31 51.16 -1.65
C ALA A 314 -2.54 52.61 -1.21
N ALA A 315 -3.78 53.09 -1.20
CA ALA A 315 -4.12 54.43 -0.70
C ALA A 315 -3.87 54.57 0.80
N ASP A 316 -4.26 53.56 1.58
CA ASP A 316 -3.99 53.56 3.04
C ASP A 316 -2.46 53.46 3.32
N ALA A 317 -1.75 52.65 2.55
CA ALA A 317 -0.28 52.55 2.67
C ALA A 317 0.44 53.84 2.24
N ASP A 318 -0.08 54.58 1.23
CA ASP A 318 0.47 55.86 0.78
C ASP A 318 0.31 56.93 1.86
N PHE A 319 -0.83 56.97 2.56
CA PHE A 319 -1.04 57.87 3.65
C PHE A 319 -0.01 57.67 4.76
N GLU A 320 0.29 56.41 5.12
CA GLU A 320 1.36 56.08 6.07
C GLU A 320 2.74 56.43 5.52
N ALA A 321 3.01 56.15 4.26
CA ALA A 321 4.27 56.39 3.57
C ALA A 321 4.70 57.84 3.55
N GLN A 322 3.75 58.78 3.37
CA GLN A 322 4.00 60.22 3.36
C GLN A 322 4.67 60.70 4.66
N SER A 323 4.26 60.13 5.81
CA SER A 323 4.86 60.45 7.10
C SER A 323 6.34 60.02 7.21
N LEU A 324 6.73 59.01 6.41
CA LEU A 324 8.10 58.45 6.32
C LEU A 324 8.91 59.06 5.17
N GLY A 325 8.35 59.99 4.41
CA GLY A 325 8.98 60.64 3.25
C GLY A 325 9.15 59.74 2.04
N THR A 326 8.24 58.79 1.86
CA THR A 326 8.13 57.90 0.69
C THR A 326 6.70 57.95 0.13
N ARG A 327 6.43 57.30 -0.97
CA ARG A 327 5.11 57.21 -1.61
C ARG A 327 4.83 55.82 -2.12
N VAL A 328 3.55 55.49 -2.35
CA VAL A 328 3.09 54.27 -3.01
C VAL A 328 2.45 54.65 -4.32
N GLU A 329 2.93 54.14 -5.44
CA GLU A 329 2.39 54.39 -6.77
C GLU A 329 2.06 53.10 -7.49
N TYR A 330 0.96 53.05 -8.21
CA TYR A 330 0.65 51.94 -9.10
C TYR A 330 1.05 52.25 -10.53
N ARG A 331 1.80 51.30 -11.14
CA ARG A 331 2.25 51.39 -12.54
C ARG A 331 1.19 50.89 -13.49
N ALA A 332 0.50 49.79 -13.16
CA ALA A 332 -0.63 49.24 -13.88
C ALA A 332 -1.54 48.50 -12.92
N LEU A 333 -2.87 48.71 -13.05
CA LEU A 333 -3.91 47.98 -12.32
C LEU A 333 -4.93 47.47 -13.33
N GLU A 334 -4.80 46.25 -13.77
CA GLU A 334 -5.78 45.58 -14.62
C GLU A 334 -6.93 45.04 -13.75
N ASN A 335 -8.16 45.13 -14.23
CA ASN A 335 -9.31 44.56 -13.52
C ASN A 335 -9.24 43.05 -13.58
N CYS A 336 -8.95 42.42 -12.43
CA CYS A 336 -8.77 40.97 -12.26
C CYS A 336 -9.80 40.44 -11.27
N ARG A 337 -10.77 39.65 -11.72
CA ARG A 337 -11.71 38.96 -10.84
C ARG A 337 -11.05 37.69 -10.28
N VAL A 338 -11.09 37.55 -8.97
CA VAL A 338 -10.55 36.40 -8.24
C VAL A 338 -11.61 35.88 -7.26
N GLN A 339 -11.62 34.57 -7.01
CA GLN A 339 -12.45 34.00 -5.97
C GLN A 339 -11.61 33.89 -4.69
N ALA A 340 -11.88 34.78 -3.74
CA ALA A 340 -11.05 34.89 -2.55
C ALA A 340 -11.83 35.45 -1.36
N ASP A 341 -11.26 35.31 -0.18
CA ASP A 341 -11.71 35.99 1.03
C ASP A 341 -11.09 37.39 1.08
N PRO A 342 -11.91 38.47 1.00
CA PRO A 342 -11.41 39.83 0.91
C PRO A 342 -10.67 40.28 2.17
N GLU A 343 -11.08 39.80 3.37
CA GLU A 343 -10.43 40.19 4.60
C GLU A 343 -9.02 39.59 4.71
N LEU A 344 -8.88 38.31 4.29
CA LEU A 344 -7.58 37.65 4.25
C LEU A 344 -6.65 38.30 3.21
N LEU A 345 -7.16 38.62 2.01
CA LEU A 345 -6.35 39.29 1.00
C LEU A 345 -6.00 40.72 1.40
N ARG A 346 -6.93 41.45 2.02
CA ARG A 346 -6.65 42.80 2.54
C ARG A 346 -5.51 42.73 3.57
N SER A 347 -5.59 41.75 4.50
CA SER A 347 -4.55 41.54 5.49
C SER A 347 -3.18 41.22 4.86
N ALA A 348 -3.15 40.41 3.77
CA ALA A 348 -1.93 40.12 3.04
C ALA A 348 -1.34 41.37 2.39
N LEU A 349 -2.16 42.15 1.72
CA LEU A 349 -1.78 43.41 1.06
C LEU A 349 -1.21 44.42 2.05
N ASP A 350 -1.91 44.66 3.17
CA ASP A 350 -1.49 45.58 4.22
C ASP A 350 -0.12 45.20 4.78
N ASN A 351 0.13 43.90 5.03
CA ASN A 351 1.42 43.42 5.52
C ASN A 351 2.54 43.59 4.49
N VAL A 352 2.29 43.30 3.21
CA VAL A 352 3.27 43.43 2.13
C VAL A 352 3.58 44.90 1.87
N LEU A 353 2.57 45.76 1.73
CA LEU A 353 2.74 47.17 1.48
C LEU A 353 3.44 47.89 2.63
N ARG A 354 3.01 47.61 3.88
CA ARG A 354 3.68 48.17 5.07
C ARG A 354 5.14 47.77 5.14
N ASN A 355 5.46 46.51 4.80
CA ASN A 355 6.85 46.05 4.73
C ASN A 355 7.63 46.82 3.65
N ALA A 356 7.06 46.97 2.46
CA ALA A 356 7.69 47.70 1.36
C ALA A 356 7.92 49.19 1.71
N VAL A 357 6.93 49.87 2.32
CA VAL A 357 7.04 51.27 2.77
C VAL A 357 8.12 51.42 3.84
N HIS A 358 8.19 50.47 4.79
CA HIS A 358 9.14 50.53 5.90
C HIS A 358 10.60 50.43 5.46
N TYR A 359 10.89 49.55 4.46
CA TYR A 359 12.25 49.37 3.98
C TYR A 359 12.62 50.24 2.80
N ASN A 360 11.67 51.03 2.28
CA ASN A 360 11.91 51.92 1.14
C ASN A 360 12.73 53.15 1.57
N PRO A 361 13.80 53.50 0.86
CA PRO A 361 14.54 54.74 1.17
C PRO A 361 13.69 56.00 0.98
N LYS A 362 13.95 57.04 1.81
CA LYS A 362 13.29 58.36 1.67
C LYS A 362 13.46 58.90 0.25
N GLY A 363 12.38 59.43 -0.31
CA GLY A 363 12.36 59.99 -1.67
C GLY A 363 12.23 58.99 -2.78
N LYS A 364 12.19 57.67 -2.45
CA LYS A 364 11.87 56.62 -3.44
C LYS A 364 10.38 56.22 -3.33
N VAL A 365 9.93 55.54 -4.39
CA VAL A 365 8.51 55.15 -4.54
C VAL A 365 8.39 53.65 -4.44
N VAL A 366 7.39 53.17 -3.67
CA VAL A 366 6.99 51.73 -3.68
C VAL A 366 6.09 51.54 -4.91
N GLU A 367 6.45 50.62 -5.81
CA GLU A 367 5.73 50.35 -7.03
C GLU A 367 4.80 49.17 -6.86
N VAL A 368 3.51 49.37 -7.24
CA VAL A 368 2.47 48.33 -7.24
C VAL A 368 2.01 48.08 -8.68
N ASN A 369 2.00 46.81 -9.07
CA ASN A 369 1.62 46.41 -10.42
C ASN A 369 0.70 45.18 -10.38
N LEU A 370 -0.50 45.27 -10.95
CA LEU A 370 -1.43 44.14 -11.08
C LEU A 370 -1.69 43.85 -12.54
N ARG A 371 -1.45 42.61 -12.93
CA ARG A 371 -1.68 42.08 -14.28
C ARG A 371 -2.47 40.81 -14.26
N CYS A 372 -3.33 40.66 -15.28
CA CYS A 372 -4.09 39.44 -15.54
C CYS A 372 -3.39 38.65 -16.67
N THR A 373 -2.97 37.42 -16.41
CA THR A 373 -2.50 36.53 -17.46
C THR A 373 -3.68 35.79 -18.10
N GLN A 374 -3.66 35.72 -19.44
CA GLN A 374 -4.63 34.93 -20.20
C GLN A 374 -4.16 33.49 -20.48
N ALA A 375 -3.00 33.12 -20.00
CA ALA A 375 -2.49 31.75 -20.11
C ALA A 375 -3.39 30.78 -19.31
N SER A 376 -3.55 29.56 -19.78
CA SER A 376 -4.26 28.52 -19.04
C SER A 376 -3.31 27.80 -18.08
N PRO A 377 -3.55 27.79 -16.74
CA PRO A 377 -4.67 28.45 -16.04
C PRO A 377 -4.49 29.98 -15.95
N ALA A 378 -5.61 30.71 -16.08
CA ALA A 378 -5.63 32.17 -15.95
C ALA A 378 -5.29 32.60 -14.52
N ARG A 379 -4.40 33.58 -14.37
CA ARG A 379 -3.88 34.03 -13.05
C ARG A 379 -3.92 35.55 -12.95
N ALA A 380 -4.14 36.06 -11.75
CA ALA A 380 -3.89 37.45 -11.37
C ALA A 380 -2.51 37.50 -10.68
N VAL A 381 -1.64 38.36 -11.18
CA VAL A 381 -0.27 38.55 -10.68
C VAL A 381 -0.12 39.93 -10.14
N LEU A 382 0.03 40.08 -8.83
CA LEU A 382 0.29 41.31 -8.12
C LEU A 382 1.76 41.38 -7.74
N GLN A 383 2.42 42.47 -8.08
CA GLN A 383 3.82 42.71 -7.72
C GLN A 383 3.93 44.00 -6.92
N VAL A 384 4.60 43.93 -5.78
CA VAL A 384 4.95 45.08 -4.92
C VAL A 384 6.47 45.15 -4.84
N ARG A 385 7.05 46.27 -5.29
CA ARG A 385 8.48 46.50 -5.34
C ARG A 385 8.89 47.66 -4.45
N ASP A 386 9.85 47.46 -3.59
CA ASP A 386 10.58 48.50 -2.89
C ASP A 386 11.97 48.74 -3.54
N HIS A 387 12.64 49.80 -3.12
CA HIS A 387 14.00 50.14 -3.50
C HIS A 387 14.99 50.04 -2.31
N GLY A 388 14.68 49.18 -1.34
CA GLY A 388 15.49 48.95 -0.16
C GLY A 388 16.83 48.22 -0.47
N PRO A 389 17.52 47.75 0.54
CA PRO A 389 18.81 47.08 0.39
C PRO A 389 18.76 45.71 -0.28
N GLY A 390 17.55 45.15 -0.47
CA GLY A 390 17.39 43.77 -0.90
C GLY A 390 17.67 42.76 0.22
N ILE A 391 17.68 41.50 -0.15
CA ILE A 391 17.82 40.36 0.77
C ILE A 391 18.81 39.34 0.18
N PRO A 392 19.74 38.75 0.97
CA PRO A 392 20.58 37.67 0.47
C PRO A 392 19.74 36.53 -0.13
N GLU A 393 20.14 35.98 -1.28
CA GLU A 393 19.35 34.96 -2.00
C GLU A 393 19.02 33.74 -1.14
N ALA A 394 19.94 33.31 -0.27
CA ALA A 394 19.74 32.20 0.66
C ALA A 394 18.62 32.45 1.68
N GLU A 395 18.24 33.73 1.90
CA GLU A 395 17.28 34.13 2.91
C GLU A 395 15.91 34.50 2.34
N LEU A 396 15.76 34.60 1.04
CA LEU A 396 14.51 34.98 0.36
C LEU A 396 13.31 34.10 0.75
N GLN A 397 13.52 32.82 1.04
CA GLN A 397 12.47 31.92 1.51
C GLN A 397 12.21 32.06 3.01
N ASN A 398 13.21 32.46 3.78
CA ASN A 398 13.13 32.55 5.22
C ASN A 398 12.31 33.77 5.69
N ILE A 399 12.20 34.83 4.87
CA ILE A 399 11.45 36.06 5.26
C ILE A 399 9.97 35.84 5.51
N PHE A 400 9.38 34.73 5.02
CA PHE A 400 8.00 34.35 5.28
C PHE A 400 7.83 33.53 6.57
N ARG A 401 8.92 33.16 7.25
CA ARG A 401 8.84 32.49 8.55
C ARG A 401 8.45 33.49 9.64
N ALA A 402 7.57 33.06 10.53
CA ALA A 402 7.21 33.85 11.70
C ALA A 402 8.45 34.23 12.53
N PHE A 403 8.51 35.47 12.97
CA PHE A 403 9.61 36.09 13.76
C PHE A 403 10.98 36.16 13.04
N TYR A 404 11.04 35.79 11.75
CA TYR A 404 12.29 35.87 11.02
C TYR A 404 12.67 37.32 10.70
N ARG A 405 13.94 37.67 10.92
CA ARG A 405 14.51 39.00 10.66
C ARG A 405 15.99 38.84 10.28
N LEU A 406 16.46 39.59 9.25
CA LEU A 406 17.83 39.53 8.75
C LEU A 406 18.85 40.10 9.78
N ASP A 407 18.53 41.16 10.49
CA ASP A 407 19.40 41.82 11.46
C ASP A 407 18.70 42.04 12.82
N GLN A 408 19.13 41.30 13.83
CA GLN A 408 18.61 41.45 15.20
C GLN A 408 19.10 42.71 15.95
N SER A 409 20.15 43.39 15.46
CA SER A 409 20.85 44.43 16.17
C SER A 409 20.44 45.86 15.81
N ARG A 410 20.10 46.14 14.53
CA ARG A 410 19.82 47.50 14.04
C ARG A 410 18.38 47.98 14.17
N GLU A 411 17.43 47.07 14.32
CA GLU A 411 15.99 47.37 14.19
C GLU A 411 15.20 47.35 15.50
N ARG A 412 15.86 47.34 16.66
CA ARG A 412 15.16 47.50 17.98
C ARG A 412 14.42 48.84 18.10
N GLU A 413 14.82 49.82 17.30
CA GLU A 413 14.18 51.15 17.26
C GLU A 413 13.03 51.27 16.26
N THR A 414 12.97 50.40 15.22
CA THR A 414 12.02 50.51 14.10
C THR A 414 10.83 49.57 14.13
N GLY A 415 10.73 48.65 15.10
CA GLY A 415 9.43 48.13 15.57
C GLY A 415 8.79 46.96 14.80
N GLY A 416 9.43 46.29 13.87
CA GLY A 416 8.85 45.15 13.14
C GLY A 416 8.88 43.85 13.96
N THR A 417 7.73 43.14 14.10
CA THR A 417 7.62 41.88 14.85
C THR A 417 8.04 40.63 14.09
N GLY A 418 8.36 40.73 12.79
CA GLY A 418 8.65 39.60 11.94
C GLY A 418 7.44 38.67 11.65
N LEU A 419 6.23 39.10 11.97
CA LEU A 419 4.99 38.34 11.75
C LEU A 419 4.27 38.72 10.45
N GLY A 420 4.50 39.92 9.90
CA GLY A 420 3.71 40.49 8.79
C GLY A 420 3.75 39.62 7.55
N LEU A 421 4.95 39.27 7.05
CA LEU A 421 5.09 38.45 5.84
C LEU A 421 4.63 37.00 6.05
N ALA A 422 4.76 36.46 7.26
CA ALA A 422 4.20 35.15 7.59
C ALA A 422 2.66 35.14 7.54
N ILE A 423 2.02 36.20 8.06
CA ILE A 423 0.55 36.40 7.93
C ILE A 423 0.17 36.55 6.47
N ALA A 424 0.92 37.32 5.68
CA ALA A 424 0.66 37.52 4.26
C ALA A 424 0.74 36.18 3.49
N GLU A 425 1.80 35.40 3.69
CA GLU A 425 1.94 34.08 3.05
C GLU A 425 0.77 33.17 3.40
N ARG A 426 0.41 33.08 4.68
CA ARG A 426 -0.70 32.22 5.10
C ARG A 426 -2.03 32.65 4.51
N SER A 427 -2.31 33.94 4.51
CA SER A 427 -3.53 34.52 3.94
C SER A 427 -3.64 34.27 2.44
N VAL A 428 -2.54 34.42 1.70
CA VAL A 428 -2.49 34.13 0.25
C VAL A 428 -2.71 32.64 -0.02
N ARG A 429 -2.07 31.74 0.73
CA ARG A 429 -2.24 30.29 0.60
C ARG A 429 -3.67 29.82 0.90
N LEU A 430 -4.34 30.42 1.87
CA LEU A 430 -5.75 30.11 2.16
C LEU A 430 -6.69 30.52 1.02
N ASN A 431 -6.28 31.48 0.19
CA ASN A 431 -6.94 31.86 -1.04
C ASN A 431 -6.42 31.11 -2.27
N LEU A 432 -5.81 29.93 -2.10
CA LEU A 432 -5.24 29.10 -3.15
C LEU A 432 -4.19 29.80 -4.02
N GLY A 433 -3.57 30.87 -3.48
CA GLY A 433 -2.52 31.64 -4.14
C GLY A 433 -1.12 31.23 -3.73
N GLU A 434 -0.15 31.80 -4.40
CA GLU A 434 1.29 31.68 -4.11
C GLU A 434 1.85 33.07 -3.85
N ILE A 435 2.82 33.18 -2.92
CA ILE A 435 3.60 34.40 -2.68
C ILE A 435 5.08 34.08 -2.82
N ARG A 436 5.81 34.93 -3.48
CA ARG A 436 7.26 34.78 -3.71
C ARG A 436 7.97 36.11 -3.51
N ALA A 437 9.24 36.03 -3.12
CA ALA A 437 10.11 37.19 -3.00
C ALA A 437 11.32 37.02 -3.91
N THR A 438 11.72 38.09 -4.58
CA THR A 438 12.90 38.14 -5.44
C THR A 438 13.60 39.49 -5.27
N ASN A 439 14.91 39.54 -5.43
CA ASN A 439 15.61 40.82 -5.51
C ASN A 439 15.33 41.46 -6.87
N ALA A 440 14.95 42.73 -6.85
CA ALA A 440 14.68 43.47 -8.07
C ALA A 440 15.97 43.91 -8.79
N ALA A 441 15.97 43.90 -10.11
CA ALA A 441 17.07 44.46 -10.91
C ALA A 441 17.26 45.95 -10.57
N GLY A 442 18.43 46.33 -10.12
CA GLY A 442 18.74 47.69 -9.67
C GLY A 442 18.55 47.94 -8.17
N GLY A 443 18.30 46.86 -7.39
CA GLY A 443 18.16 46.89 -5.93
C GLY A 443 16.73 46.90 -5.47
N GLY A 444 16.53 46.56 -4.19
CA GLY A 444 15.23 46.44 -3.55
C GLY A 444 14.66 45.02 -3.63
N LEU A 445 13.53 44.80 -2.95
CA LEU A 445 12.79 43.54 -2.91
C LEU A 445 11.52 43.66 -3.73
N MET A 446 11.20 42.61 -4.46
CA MET A 446 9.92 42.45 -5.15
C MET A 446 9.17 41.27 -4.54
N ILE A 447 7.99 41.54 -4.01
CA ILE A 447 7.04 40.53 -3.55
C ILE A 447 6.02 40.31 -4.67
N GLU A 448 5.85 39.07 -5.09
CA GLU A 448 4.89 38.67 -6.09
C GLU A 448 3.82 37.78 -5.45
N ILE A 449 2.56 38.14 -5.62
CA ILE A 449 1.38 37.36 -5.22
C ILE A 449 0.68 36.89 -6.46
N VAL A 450 0.46 35.58 -6.59
CA VAL A 450 -0.22 34.95 -7.72
C VAL A 450 -1.49 34.30 -7.23
N LEU A 451 -2.64 34.67 -7.77
CA LEU A 451 -3.95 34.14 -7.42
C LEU A 451 -4.62 33.50 -8.64
N PRO A 452 -5.41 32.42 -8.46
CA PRO A 452 -6.25 31.90 -9.52
C PRO A 452 -7.36 32.92 -9.86
N ARG A 453 -7.65 33.12 -11.15
CA ARG A 453 -8.77 33.94 -11.58
C ARG A 453 -10.10 33.20 -11.43
N ALA A 454 -11.17 33.95 -11.16
CA ALA A 454 -12.53 33.44 -11.12
C ALA A 454 -13.07 33.14 -12.53
#